data_29c6f1048ea73053cbd8bcab8ec5b141
#
_entry.id   29c6f1048ea73053cbd8bcab8ec5b141
#
_cell.length_a   1.000
_cell.length_b   1.000
_cell.length_c   1.000
_cell.angle_alpha   90.00
_cell.angle_beta   90.00
_cell.angle_gamma   90.00
#
_symmetry.space_group_name_H-M   'P 1'
#
loop_
_entity.id
_entity.type
_entity.pdbx_description
1 polymer ?
#
loop_
_entity_poly.entity_id
_entity_poly.type
_entity_poly.pdbx_seq_one_letter_code
_entity_poly.pdbx_strand_id
1 'polypeptide(L)'
;MFTFPSLAWFRELARLMNENEAEFKRLGYADVVWAMAVQPGSPDQPSRCFRFVFEEYGCTSVEELDEGDTGEVAFTMQATYDTWKDMIRNIQTNNGPDLQHTLNYLALPDDPIYIAAPDFLSRDLFARYGQTYQLFINGAVHVPTVFA
;
A
#
# COMPACT_ATOMS: atom_id res chain seq x y z
N MET A 1 -12.33 10.40 -11.96
CA MET A 1 -12.26 9.88 -10.60
C MET A 1 -11.89 8.42 -10.59
N PHE A 2 -11.16 7.99 -9.58
CA PHE A 2 -10.72 6.61 -9.44
C PHE A 2 -11.48 5.95 -8.29
N THR A 3 -11.93 4.71 -8.51
CA THR A 3 -12.60 3.92 -7.48
C THR A 3 -11.57 3.23 -6.59
N PHE A 4 -11.69 3.38 -5.27
CA PHE A 4 -10.89 2.59 -4.33
C PHE A 4 -11.75 1.48 -3.72
N PRO A 5 -11.29 0.24 -3.68
CA PRO A 5 -10.06 -0.26 -4.31
C PRO A 5 -10.27 -0.59 -5.78
N SER A 6 -9.25 -0.34 -6.59
CA SER A 6 -9.22 -0.77 -7.98
C SER A 6 -7.79 -0.76 -8.51
N LEU A 7 -7.54 -1.52 -9.56
CA LEU A 7 -6.25 -1.52 -10.22
C LEU A 7 -5.91 -0.13 -10.75
N ALA A 8 -6.89 0.59 -11.29
CA ALA A 8 -6.68 1.94 -11.81
C ALA A 8 -6.23 2.92 -10.72
N TRP A 9 -6.81 2.80 -9.51
CA TRP A 9 -6.45 3.65 -8.38
C TRP A 9 -4.99 3.44 -7.98
N PHE A 10 -4.56 2.20 -7.86
CA PHE A 10 -3.18 1.88 -7.49
C PHE A 10 -2.18 2.22 -8.61
N ARG A 11 -2.58 2.08 -9.87
CA ARG A 11 -1.73 2.51 -10.99
C ARG A 11 -1.53 4.02 -11.01
N GLU A 12 -2.54 4.78 -10.58
CA GLU A 12 -2.39 6.22 -10.44
C GLU A 12 -1.36 6.58 -9.36
N LEU A 13 -1.36 5.88 -8.23
CA LEU A 13 -0.31 6.04 -7.23
C LEU A 13 1.08 5.74 -7.80
N ALA A 14 1.20 4.67 -8.58
CA ALA A 14 2.46 4.31 -9.20
C ALA A 14 2.93 5.38 -10.19
N ARG A 15 2.01 5.92 -10.97
CA ARG A 15 2.31 7.02 -11.90
C ARG A 15 2.85 8.24 -11.15
N LEU A 16 2.20 8.62 -10.06
CA LEU A 16 2.62 9.75 -9.23
C LEU A 16 4.00 9.51 -8.61
N MET A 17 4.27 8.29 -8.13
CA MET A 17 5.57 7.92 -7.61
C MET A 17 6.65 8.11 -8.67
N ASN A 18 6.40 7.62 -9.88
CA ASN A 18 7.37 7.69 -10.97
C ASN A 18 7.61 9.14 -11.43
N GLU A 19 6.61 10.00 -11.36
CA GLU A 19 6.76 11.42 -11.66
C GLU A 19 7.51 12.18 -10.57
N ASN A 20 7.53 11.67 -9.34
CA ASN A 20 8.19 12.28 -8.20
C ASN A 20 9.48 11.55 -7.81
N GLU A 21 10.21 11.03 -8.78
CA GLU A 21 11.42 10.26 -8.55
C GLU A 21 12.40 10.95 -7.60
N ALA A 22 12.56 12.26 -7.69
CA ALA A 22 13.49 13.01 -6.85
C ALA A 22 13.17 12.87 -5.36
N GLU A 23 11.88 12.87 -4.99
CA GLU A 23 11.46 12.70 -3.59
C GLU A 23 11.78 11.30 -3.08
N PHE A 24 11.53 10.27 -3.89
CA PHE A 24 11.83 8.89 -3.53
C PHE A 24 13.33 8.63 -3.50
N LYS A 25 14.09 9.28 -4.37
CA LYS A 25 15.55 9.18 -4.39
C LYS A 25 16.17 9.64 -3.07
N ARG A 26 15.57 10.62 -2.41
CA ARG A 26 16.04 11.11 -1.11
C ARG A 26 15.91 10.04 -0.02
N LEU A 27 14.98 9.10 -0.17
CA LEU A 27 14.79 7.99 0.77
C LEU A 27 15.68 6.79 0.48
N GLY A 28 16.29 6.74 -0.71
CA GLY A 28 17.17 5.66 -1.13
C GLY A 28 16.47 4.58 -1.94
N TYR A 29 17.21 3.56 -2.32
CA TYR A 29 16.70 2.44 -3.10
C TYR A 29 15.65 1.65 -2.33
N ALA A 30 14.63 1.19 -3.04
CA ALA A 30 13.68 0.23 -2.52
C ALA A 30 13.39 -0.81 -3.60
N ASP A 31 14.20 -1.87 -3.63
CA ASP A 31 14.00 -3.00 -4.53
C ASP A 31 13.23 -4.08 -3.78
N VAL A 32 11.92 -4.12 -3.99
CA VAL A 32 11.04 -5.02 -3.25
C VAL A 32 9.76 -5.27 -4.03
N VAL A 33 9.28 -6.52 -3.98
CA VAL A 33 7.97 -6.88 -4.48
C VAL A 33 7.08 -7.14 -3.26
N TRP A 34 5.98 -6.41 -3.15
CA TRP A 34 5.09 -6.48 -2.01
C TRP A 34 3.64 -6.40 -2.45
N ALA A 35 2.73 -6.69 -1.54
CA ALA A 35 1.31 -6.68 -1.84
C ALA A 35 0.50 -5.99 -0.76
N MET A 36 -0.67 -5.52 -1.15
CA MET A 36 -1.67 -4.97 -0.25
C MET A 36 -2.96 -5.77 -0.43
N ALA A 37 -3.48 -6.30 0.66
CA ALA A 37 -4.75 -7.02 0.67
C ALA A 37 -5.82 -6.15 1.32
N VAL A 38 -6.94 -6.00 0.62
CA VAL A 38 -8.12 -5.29 1.11
C VAL A 38 -9.16 -6.34 1.45
N GLN A 39 -9.37 -6.57 2.74
CA GLN A 39 -10.34 -7.55 3.23
C GLN A 39 -11.74 -6.93 3.24
N PRO A 40 -12.76 -7.65 2.76
CA PRO A 40 -14.11 -7.09 2.70
C PRO A 40 -14.72 -6.97 4.10
N GLY A 41 -15.71 -6.09 4.23
CA GLY A 41 -16.47 -5.97 5.46
C GLY A 41 -17.44 -7.12 5.71
N SER A 42 -17.66 -7.97 4.70
CA SER A 42 -18.53 -9.14 4.77
C SER A 42 -17.76 -10.39 4.39
N PRO A 43 -17.93 -11.51 5.14
CA PRO A 43 -17.23 -12.75 4.80
C PRO A 43 -17.67 -13.38 3.48
N ASP A 44 -18.78 -12.93 2.90
CA ASP A 44 -19.31 -13.45 1.64
C ASP A 44 -18.59 -12.88 0.42
N GLN A 45 -17.79 -11.83 0.59
CA GLN A 45 -17.07 -11.20 -0.50
C GLN A 45 -15.60 -11.60 -0.46
N PRO A 46 -14.95 -11.78 -1.64
CA PRO A 46 -13.52 -12.12 -1.66
C PRO A 46 -12.67 -10.93 -1.28
N SER A 47 -11.52 -11.21 -0.67
CA SER A 47 -10.48 -10.21 -0.48
C SER A 47 -9.89 -9.84 -1.85
N ARG A 48 -9.51 -8.58 -2.00
CA ARG A 48 -8.80 -8.13 -3.19
C ARG A 48 -7.34 -7.89 -2.83
N CYS A 49 -6.44 -8.31 -3.69
CA CYS A 49 -5.02 -8.21 -3.44
C CYS A 49 -4.31 -7.59 -4.64
N PHE A 50 -3.42 -6.65 -4.37
CA PHE A 50 -2.68 -5.93 -5.40
C PHE A 50 -1.19 -6.09 -5.14
N ARG A 51 -0.44 -6.43 -6.19
CA ARG A 51 1.00 -6.65 -6.12
C ARG A 51 1.73 -5.47 -6.75
N PHE A 52 2.78 -5.00 -6.06
CA PHE A 52 3.58 -3.86 -6.49
C PHE A 52 5.03 -4.28 -6.65
N VAL A 53 5.63 -3.90 -7.76
CA VAL A 53 7.06 -4.11 -8.00
C VAL A 53 7.76 -2.76 -7.88
N PHE A 54 8.50 -2.57 -6.80
CA PHE A 54 9.34 -1.40 -6.62
C PHE A 54 10.75 -1.72 -7.08
N GLU A 55 11.30 -0.87 -7.92
CA GLU A 55 12.68 -0.96 -8.39
C GLU A 55 13.31 0.42 -8.33
N GLU A 56 14.49 0.50 -7.72
CA GLU A 56 15.20 1.76 -7.53
C GLU A 56 14.33 2.79 -6.80
N TYR A 57 13.79 3.77 -7.51
CA TYR A 57 13.04 4.88 -6.92
C TYR A 57 11.60 4.96 -7.43
N GLY A 58 11.12 3.91 -8.07
CA GLY A 58 9.81 3.91 -8.70
C GLY A 58 9.07 2.59 -8.58
N CYS A 59 7.89 2.57 -9.16
CA CYS A 59 7.03 1.40 -9.24
C CYS A 59 6.90 1.00 -10.72
N THR A 60 7.41 -0.18 -11.06
CA THR A 60 7.45 -0.65 -12.45
C THR A 60 6.24 -1.49 -12.85
N SER A 61 5.51 -2.03 -11.87
CA SER A 61 4.34 -2.87 -12.16
C SER A 61 3.35 -2.84 -11.01
N VAL A 62 2.07 -2.81 -11.35
CA VAL A 62 0.96 -3.01 -10.41
C VAL A 62 0.02 -4.02 -11.04
N GLU A 63 -0.29 -5.08 -10.33
CA GLU A 63 -1.20 -6.12 -10.78
C GLU A 63 -2.22 -6.46 -9.72
N GLU A 64 -3.44 -6.76 -10.11
CA GLU A 64 -4.42 -7.34 -9.19
C GLU A 64 -4.27 -8.86 -9.26
N LEU A 65 -4.07 -9.50 -8.09
CA LEU A 65 -3.92 -10.95 -7.99
C LEU A 65 -5.28 -11.62 -7.88
N ASP A 66 -5.42 -12.81 -8.49
CA ASP A 66 -6.61 -13.61 -8.34
C ASP A 66 -6.71 -14.17 -6.92
N GLU A 67 -7.93 -14.47 -6.48
CA GLU A 67 -8.16 -15.07 -5.18
C GLU A 67 -7.40 -16.40 -5.06
N GLY A 68 -6.64 -16.55 -3.98
CA GLY A 68 -5.82 -17.72 -3.74
C GLY A 68 -4.43 -17.65 -4.36
N ASP A 69 -4.17 -16.69 -5.23
CA ASP A 69 -2.83 -16.44 -5.75
C ASP A 69 -2.07 -15.57 -4.75
N THR A 70 -1.01 -16.12 -4.16
CA THR A 70 -0.18 -15.37 -3.21
C THR A 70 0.90 -14.55 -3.93
N GLY A 71 1.16 -14.85 -5.22
CA GLY A 71 2.25 -14.24 -5.96
C GLY A 71 3.60 -14.49 -5.29
N GLU A 72 4.67 -14.00 -5.90
CA GLU A 72 5.97 -13.96 -5.26
C GLU A 72 6.15 -12.56 -4.68
N VAL A 73 5.88 -12.43 -3.39
CA VAL A 73 6.00 -11.15 -2.67
C VAL A 73 6.81 -11.33 -1.40
N ALA A 74 7.55 -10.29 -1.02
CA ALA A 74 8.29 -10.30 0.22
C ALA A 74 7.33 -10.29 1.41
N PHE A 75 6.27 -9.48 1.33
CA PHE A 75 5.25 -9.40 2.37
C PHE A 75 3.95 -8.86 1.80
N THR A 76 2.88 -9.05 2.55
CA THR A 76 1.57 -8.48 2.23
C THR A 76 1.09 -7.67 3.42
N MET A 77 0.67 -6.43 3.15
CA MET A 77 -0.01 -5.61 4.15
C MET A 77 -1.50 -5.95 4.09
N GLN A 78 -2.01 -6.56 5.16
CA GLN A 78 -3.40 -7.03 5.23
C GLN A 78 -4.21 -6.16 6.18
N ALA A 79 -5.31 -5.63 5.70
CA ALA A 79 -6.26 -4.90 6.55
C ALA A 79 -7.65 -4.90 5.90
N THR A 80 -8.64 -4.52 6.70
CA THR A 80 -10.01 -4.41 6.21
C THR A 80 -10.16 -3.20 5.29
N TYR A 81 -11.19 -3.24 4.45
CA TYR A 81 -11.58 -2.10 3.61
C TYR A 81 -11.73 -0.82 4.44
N ASP A 82 -12.42 -0.92 5.58
CA ASP A 82 -12.65 0.26 6.44
C ASP A 82 -11.35 0.85 6.97
N THR A 83 -10.39 0.01 7.34
CA THR A 83 -9.07 0.48 7.81
C THR A 83 -8.34 1.25 6.71
N TRP A 84 -8.29 0.69 5.50
CA TRP A 84 -7.65 1.37 4.37
C TRP A 84 -8.36 2.66 4.01
N LYS A 85 -9.68 2.64 3.99
CA LYS A 85 -10.49 3.83 3.69
C LYS A 85 -10.25 4.95 4.69
N ASP A 86 -10.23 4.63 5.98
CA ASP A 86 -9.96 5.62 7.03
C ASP A 86 -8.57 6.23 6.86
N MET A 87 -7.57 5.40 6.58
CA MET A 87 -6.21 5.89 6.34
C MET A 87 -6.15 6.83 5.14
N ILE A 88 -6.74 6.43 4.02
CA ILE A 88 -6.73 7.23 2.80
C ILE A 88 -7.47 8.54 3.01
N ARG A 89 -8.63 8.52 3.65
CA ARG A 89 -9.38 9.75 3.96
C ARG A 89 -8.59 10.68 4.87
N ASN A 90 -7.90 10.12 5.85
CA ASN A 90 -7.06 10.91 6.75
C ASN A 90 -5.95 11.62 5.97
N ILE A 91 -5.27 10.88 5.07
CA ILE A 91 -4.24 11.44 4.20
C ILE A 91 -4.80 12.59 3.36
N GLN A 92 -5.96 12.39 2.75
CA GLN A 92 -6.57 13.39 1.86
C GLN A 92 -7.04 14.63 2.61
N THR A 93 -7.60 14.45 3.80
CA THR A 93 -8.14 15.56 4.60
C THR A 93 -7.03 16.43 5.18
N ASN A 94 -5.92 15.82 5.59
CA ASN A 94 -4.85 16.50 6.31
C ASN A 94 -3.62 16.79 5.45
N ASN A 95 -3.70 16.53 4.14
CA ASN A 95 -2.55 16.65 3.23
C ASN A 95 -1.36 15.80 3.71
N GLY A 96 -1.65 14.61 4.19
CA GLY A 96 -0.71 13.66 4.77
C GLY A 96 -1.31 13.04 6.03
N PRO A 97 -0.87 11.84 6.46
CA PRO A 97 -1.47 11.17 7.60
C PRO A 97 -1.07 11.84 8.91
N ASP A 98 -1.99 11.83 9.89
CA ASP A 98 -1.58 12.08 11.26
C ASP A 98 -0.82 10.86 11.80
N LEU A 99 -0.23 10.98 12.99
CA LEU A 99 0.60 9.91 13.55
C LEU A 99 -0.14 8.58 13.67
N GLN A 100 -1.42 8.62 14.03
CA GLN A 100 -2.23 7.41 14.28
C GLN A 100 -2.68 6.72 12.98
N HIS A 101 -2.52 7.38 11.83
CA HIS A 101 -2.91 6.84 10.52
C HIS A 101 -1.71 6.56 9.61
N THR A 102 -0.49 6.56 10.16
CA THR A 102 0.69 6.12 9.41
C THR A 102 0.71 4.60 9.32
N LEU A 103 1.36 4.08 8.27
CA LEU A 103 1.54 2.63 8.10
C LEU A 103 2.25 2.01 9.32
N ASN A 104 3.28 2.68 9.82
CA ASN A 104 4.04 2.16 10.97
C ASN A 104 3.16 2.06 12.22
N TYR A 105 2.35 3.06 12.50
CA TYR A 105 1.46 3.05 13.66
C TYR A 105 0.40 1.95 13.51
N LEU A 106 -0.22 1.86 12.34
CA LEU A 106 -1.28 0.89 12.08
C LEU A 106 -0.77 -0.54 12.01
N ALA A 107 0.53 -0.74 11.77
CA ALA A 107 1.15 -2.06 11.68
C ALA A 107 1.85 -2.51 12.98
N LEU A 108 1.66 -1.81 14.08
CA LEU A 108 2.15 -2.27 15.39
C LEU A 108 1.44 -3.56 15.80
N PRO A 109 2.05 -4.38 16.68
CA PRO A 109 1.38 -5.59 17.16
C PRO A 109 -0.02 -5.31 17.70
N ASP A 110 -0.99 -6.15 17.32
CA ASP A 110 -2.42 -6.05 17.66
C ASP A 110 -3.15 -4.87 17.00
N ASP A 111 -2.50 -4.16 16.08
CA ASP A 111 -3.13 -3.07 15.33
C ASP A 111 -3.70 -3.55 13.99
N PRO A 112 -4.55 -2.72 13.33
CA PRO A 112 -5.37 -3.19 12.21
C PRO A 112 -4.63 -3.69 10.98
N ILE A 113 -3.39 -3.24 10.71
CA ILE A 113 -2.64 -3.73 9.56
C ILE A 113 -1.73 -4.88 10.00
N TYR A 114 -1.95 -6.06 9.41
CA TYR A 114 -1.11 -7.22 9.65
C TYR A 114 -0.11 -7.39 8.51
N ILE A 115 1.17 -7.58 8.86
CA ILE A 115 2.22 -7.82 7.87
C ILE A 115 2.45 -9.32 7.77
N ALA A 116 1.97 -9.93 6.70
CA ALA A 116 2.14 -11.34 6.42
C ALA A 116 3.38 -11.55 5.56
N ALA A 117 4.29 -12.43 5.99
CA ALA A 117 5.51 -12.72 5.25
C ALA A 117 5.91 -14.19 5.44
N PRO A 118 6.62 -14.80 4.47
CA PRO A 118 7.03 -16.20 4.59
C PRO A 118 8.12 -16.43 5.62
N ASP A 119 8.92 -15.40 5.92
CA ASP A 119 10.01 -15.50 6.87
C ASP A 119 10.34 -14.14 7.48
N PHE A 120 11.23 -14.14 8.46
CA PHE A 120 11.60 -12.93 9.20
C PHE A 120 12.35 -11.92 8.33
N LEU A 121 13.23 -12.38 7.46
CA LEU A 121 14.02 -11.49 6.60
C LEU A 121 13.13 -10.78 5.59
N SER A 122 12.16 -11.48 5.02
CA SER A 122 11.20 -10.87 4.10
C SER A 122 10.33 -9.85 4.82
N ARG A 123 9.89 -10.16 6.05
CA ARG A 123 9.10 -9.23 6.85
C ARG A 123 9.88 -7.97 7.21
N ASP A 124 11.18 -8.09 7.42
CA ASP A 124 12.05 -6.95 7.75
C ASP A 124 12.08 -5.90 6.64
N LEU A 125 11.80 -6.29 5.39
CA LEU A 125 11.73 -5.35 4.27
C LEU A 125 10.62 -4.32 4.43
N PHE A 126 9.56 -4.64 5.18
CA PHE A 126 8.55 -3.65 5.53
C PHE A 126 9.16 -2.53 6.39
N ALA A 127 9.93 -2.88 7.42
CA ALA A 127 10.56 -1.90 8.29
C ALA A 127 11.66 -1.13 7.55
N ARG A 128 12.44 -1.82 6.74
CA ARG A 128 13.58 -1.23 6.03
C ARG A 128 13.19 -0.11 5.10
N TYR A 129 12.11 -0.27 4.35
CA TYR A 129 11.66 0.72 3.38
C TYR A 129 10.37 1.43 3.80
N GLY A 130 10.12 1.49 5.11
CA GLY A 130 8.87 2.03 5.64
C GLY A 130 8.52 3.43 5.16
N GLN A 131 9.50 4.31 5.06
CA GLN A 131 9.27 5.68 4.59
C GLN A 131 8.87 5.71 3.11
N THR A 132 9.42 4.79 2.31
CA THR A 132 9.11 4.70 0.89
C THR A 132 7.66 4.26 0.68
N TYR A 133 7.19 3.25 1.41
CA TYR A 133 5.79 2.83 1.32
C TYR A 133 4.85 3.95 1.78
N GLN A 134 5.22 4.65 2.85
CA GLN A 134 4.41 5.75 3.35
C GLN A 134 4.30 6.88 2.32
N LEU A 135 5.40 7.27 1.72
CA LEU A 135 5.41 8.32 0.70
C LEU A 135 4.59 7.90 -0.53
N PHE A 136 4.67 6.61 -0.91
CA PHE A 136 3.87 6.07 -2.01
C PHE A 136 2.38 6.22 -1.72
N ILE A 137 1.93 5.78 -0.56
CA ILE A 137 0.51 5.86 -0.16
C ILE A 137 0.07 7.32 0.01
N ASN A 138 0.96 8.20 0.46
CA ASN A 138 0.65 9.63 0.61
C ASN A 138 0.30 10.28 -0.73
N GLY A 139 0.66 9.67 -1.84
CA GLY A 139 0.21 10.11 -3.17
C GLY A 139 -1.30 10.17 -3.30
N ALA A 140 -2.05 9.47 -2.45
CA ALA A 140 -3.50 9.49 -2.42
C ALA A 140 -4.08 10.92 -2.27
N VAL A 141 -3.31 11.87 -1.71
CA VAL A 141 -3.68 13.29 -1.66
C VAL A 141 -4.06 13.81 -3.04
N HIS A 142 -3.39 13.31 -4.08
CA HIS A 142 -3.56 13.78 -5.45
C HIS A 142 -4.47 12.88 -6.29
N VAL A 143 -5.11 11.89 -5.70
CA VAL A 143 -5.97 10.95 -6.43
C VAL A 143 -7.44 11.21 -6.09
N PRO A 144 -8.21 11.84 -7.00
CA PRO A 144 -9.65 12.01 -6.78
C PRO A 144 -10.30 10.63 -6.65
N THR A 145 -10.91 10.35 -5.50
CA THR A 145 -11.30 8.99 -5.11
C THR A 145 -12.80 8.87 -4.85
N VAL A 146 -13.39 7.79 -5.37
CA VAL A 146 -14.71 7.30 -4.98
C VAL A 146 -14.49 6.01 -4.20
N PHE A 147 -15.02 5.95 -2.99
CA PHE A 147 -14.94 4.74 -2.17
C PHE A 147 -16.10 3.82 -2.51
N ALA A 148 -15.76 2.62 -2.94
CA ALA A 148 -16.74 1.62 -3.36
C ALA A 148 -17.48 1.00 -2.17
#